data_11cf1671e2427c2a90c75958cc346925
#
_entry.id   11cf1671e2427c2a90c75958cc346925
#
_cell.length_a   1.000
_cell.length_b   1.000
_cell.length_c   1.000
_cell.angle_alpha   90.00
_cell.angle_beta   90.00
_cell.angle_gamma   90.00
#
_symmetry.space_group_name_H-M   'P 1'
#
loop_
_entity.id
_entity.type
_entity.pdbx_description
1 polymer ?
#
loop_
_entity_poly.entity_id
_entity_poly.type
_entity_poly.pdbx_seq_one_letter_code
_entity_poly.pdbx_strand_id
1 'polypeptide(L)'
;MAQQETWLIKHAVTGRSFADSRKQVFDCHLESADGVFRFTLQGLPHETAEAIVRYSGELNVFRFVTPVDDGPLVKHWYYVTPESVEYHDQTDELTFKASSEIEYHPEEYWGD
;
A
#
# COMPACT_ATOMS: atom_id res chain seq x y z
N MET A 1 -13.66 -18.70 -0.44
CA MET A 1 -13.48 -17.58 0.46
C MET A 1 -12.31 -16.74 0.02
N ALA A 2 -12.44 -15.44 0.18
CA ALA A 2 -11.41 -14.53 -0.28
C ALA A 2 -10.22 -14.49 0.69
N GLN A 3 -9.06 -14.23 0.16
CA GLN A 3 -7.88 -13.93 0.97
C GLN A 3 -8.14 -12.65 1.75
N GLN A 4 -7.51 -12.54 2.92
CA GLN A 4 -7.54 -11.30 3.67
C GLN A 4 -6.32 -10.47 3.29
N GLU A 5 -6.57 -9.23 2.92
CA GLU A 5 -5.50 -8.30 2.57
C GLU A 5 -5.57 -7.07 3.47
N THR A 6 -4.41 -6.65 3.90
CA THR A 6 -4.26 -5.42 4.68
C THR A 6 -3.30 -4.51 3.92
N TRP A 7 -3.70 -3.26 3.77
CA TRP A 7 -2.89 -2.25 3.11
C TRP A 7 -2.40 -1.25 4.14
N LEU A 8 -1.13 -0.87 4.01
CA LEU A 8 -0.50 0.05 4.94
C LEU A 8 0.40 0.99 4.16
N ILE A 9 0.17 2.30 4.31
CA ILE A 9 1.02 3.32 3.71
C ILE A 9 1.68 4.08 4.85
N LYS A 10 3.00 4.03 4.91
CA LYS A 10 3.76 4.63 6.00
C LYS A 10 4.74 5.68 5.49
N HIS A 11 5.05 6.62 6.35
CA HIS A 11 6.11 7.57 6.10
C HIS A 11 7.45 6.86 6.39
N ALA A 12 8.32 6.81 5.39
CA ALA A 12 9.55 6.04 5.48
C ALA A 12 10.50 6.57 6.55
N VAL A 13 10.52 7.89 6.73
CA VAL A 13 11.45 8.53 7.66
C VAL A 13 11.02 8.37 9.12
N THR A 14 9.74 8.62 9.42
CA THR A 14 9.26 8.60 10.79
C THR A 14 8.58 7.29 11.19
N GLY A 15 8.21 6.46 10.22
CA GLY A 15 7.45 5.24 10.48
C GLY A 15 5.98 5.50 10.76
N ARG A 16 5.51 6.73 10.65
CA ARG A 16 4.12 7.08 10.90
C ARG A 16 3.23 6.49 9.83
N SER A 17 2.10 5.91 10.23
CA SER A 17 1.12 5.38 9.30
C SER A 17 0.22 6.48 8.77
N PHE A 18 0.15 6.64 7.45
CA PHE A 18 -0.81 7.54 6.82
C PHE A 18 -2.14 6.85 6.60
N ALA A 19 -2.10 5.61 6.15
CA ALA A 19 -3.31 4.84 5.88
C ALA A 19 -3.10 3.39 6.31
N ASP A 20 -4.10 2.83 6.98
CA ASP A 20 -4.04 1.46 7.48
C ASP A 20 -5.45 0.88 7.36
N SER A 21 -5.62 -0.09 6.48
CA SER A 21 -6.94 -0.66 6.20
C SER A 21 -7.53 -1.43 7.38
N ARG A 22 -6.73 -1.72 8.41
CA ARG A 22 -7.25 -2.33 9.64
C ARG A 22 -7.95 -1.31 10.53
N LYS A 23 -7.66 -0.02 10.35
CA LYS A 23 -8.17 1.06 11.19
C LYS A 23 -9.12 1.99 10.46
N GLN A 24 -9.07 1.99 9.14
CA GLN A 24 -9.85 2.88 8.31
C GLN A 24 -10.49 2.09 7.18
N VAL A 25 -11.67 2.53 6.75
CA VAL A 25 -12.33 1.90 5.61
C VAL A 25 -11.96 2.70 4.36
N PHE A 26 -11.26 2.06 3.44
CA PHE A 26 -10.99 2.62 2.13
C PHE A 26 -10.79 1.47 1.15
N ASP A 27 -10.98 1.77 -0.13
CA ASP A 27 -10.77 0.79 -1.19
C ASP A 27 -9.38 0.97 -1.76
N CYS A 28 -8.70 -0.14 -1.99
CA CYS A 28 -7.41 -0.12 -2.65
C CYS A 28 -7.41 -1.15 -3.76
N HIS A 29 -7.14 -0.70 -4.96
CA HIS A 29 -7.12 -1.54 -6.13
C HIS A 29 -5.70 -1.55 -6.71
N LEU A 30 -5.17 -2.75 -6.96
CA LEU A 30 -3.83 -2.93 -7.50
C LEU A 30 -3.90 -3.61 -8.86
N GLU A 31 -3.25 -2.99 -9.84
CA GLU A 31 -3.06 -3.61 -11.15
C GLU A 31 -1.58 -3.67 -11.45
N SER A 32 -1.17 -4.74 -12.11
CA SER A 32 0.23 -4.84 -12.53
C SER A 32 0.30 -5.16 -14.01
N ALA A 33 1.20 -4.46 -14.72
CA ALA A 33 1.42 -4.68 -16.12
C ALA A 33 2.83 -4.21 -16.47
N ASP A 34 3.56 -5.02 -17.22
CA ASP A 34 4.90 -4.65 -17.73
C ASP A 34 5.87 -4.21 -16.64
N GLY A 35 5.79 -4.85 -15.47
CA GLY A 35 6.69 -4.54 -14.36
C GLY A 35 6.32 -3.29 -13.58
N VAL A 36 5.17 -2.71 -13.87
CA VAL A 36 4.68 -1.53 -13.15
C VAL A 36 3.45 -1.92 -12.34
N PHE A 37 3.43 -1.50 -11.09
CA PHE A 37 2.31 -1.71 -10.19
C PHE A 37 1.56 -0.40 -10.04
N ARG A 38 0.27 -0.40 -10.33
CA ARG A 38 -0.56 0.79 -10.27
C ARG A 38 -1.59 0.64 -9.15
N PHE A 39 -1.63 1.63 -8.27
CA PHE A 39 -2.53 1.64 -7.13
C PHE A 39 -3.58 2.72 -7.29
N THR A 40 -4.83 2.37 -6.98
CA THR A 40 -5.94 3.33 -6.95
C THR A 40 -6.63 3.18 -5.62
N LEU A 41 -6.68 4.25 -4.84
CA LEU A 41 -7.31 4.26 -3.52
C LEU A 41 -8.47 5.24 -3.51
N GLN A 42 -9.58 4.83 -2.90
CA GLN A 42 -10.76 5.67 -2.74
C GLN A 42 -11.26 5.60 -1.31
N GLY A 43 -11.79 6.70 -0.82
CA GLY A 43 -12.37 6.74 0.51
C GLY A 43 -11.44 7.21 1.61
N LEU A 44 -10.23 7.65 1.28
CA LEU A 44 -9.33 8.21 2.26
C LEU A 44 -9.78 9.63 2.63
N PRO A 45 -9.61 10.03 3.91
CA PRO A 45 -9.85 11.42 4.26
C PRO A 45 -8.95 12.36 3.44
N HIS A 46 -9.47 13.53 3.10
CA HIS A 46 -8.74 14.53 2.33
C HIS A 46 -7.37 14.83 2.92
N GLU A 47 -7.33 15.02 4.23
CA GLU A 47 -6.07 15.33 4.93
C GLU A 47 -5.05 14.22 4.76
N THR A 48 -5.50 12.98 4.82
CA THR A 48 -4.63 11.83 4.63
C THR A 48 -4.07 11.78 3.22
N ALA A 49 -4.94 11.96 2.23
CA ALA A 49 -4.52 11.94 0.83
C ALA A 49 -3.53 13.07 0.54
N GLU A 50 -3.80 14.25 1.06
CA GLU A 50 -2.89 15.38 0.88
C GLU A 50 -1.54 15.15 1.53
N ALA A 51 -1.53 14.53 2.71
CA ALA A 51 -0.27 14.21 3.39
C ALA A 51 0.55 13.21 2.55
N ILE A 52 -0.11 12.21 1.97
CA ILE A 52 0.57 11.23 1.13
C ILE A 52 1.20 11.92 -0.08
N VAL A 53 0.48 12.84 -0.72
CA VAL A 53 1.03 13.60 -1.85
C VAL A 53 2.22 14.44 -1.41
N ARG A 54 2.10 15.09 -0.26
CA ARG A 54 3.18 15.94 0.26
C ARG A 54 4.47 15.18 0.49
N TYR A 55 4.35 13.95 0.96
CA TYR A 55 5.53 13.13 1.27
C TYR A 55 5.76 12.03 0.24
N SER A 56 5.42 12.32 -1.01
CA SER A 56 5.46 11.31 -2.09
C SER A 56 6.83 10.68 -2.32
N GLY A 57 7.90 11.35 -1.93
CA GLY A 57 9.24 10.79 -2.05
C GLY A 57 9.66 9.96 -0.85
N GLU A 58 8.81 9.83 0.16
CA GLU A 58 9.16 9.19 1.43
C GLU A 58 8.08 8.20 1.87
N LEU A 59 7.56 7.42 0.92
CA LEU A 59 6.47 6.49 1.21
C LEU A 59 6.92 5.05 1.14
N ASN A 60 6.44 4.26 2.10
CA ASN A 60 6.52 2.81 2.04
C ASN A 60 5.09 2.28 1.95
N VAL A 61 4.84 1.40 1.00
CA VAL A 61 3.53 0.77 0.83
C VAL A 61 3.68 -0.72 1.07
N PHE A 62 2.89 -1.24 1.99
CA PHE A 62 2.90 -2.66 2.33
C PHE A 62 1.55 -3.28 2.08
N ARG A 63 1.57 -4.49 1.59
CA ARG A 63 0.38 -5.31 1.43
C ARG A 63 0.63 -6.61 2.17
N PHE A 64 -0.25 -6.92 3.12
CA PHE A 64 -0.16 -8.18 3.88
C PHE A 64 -1.27 -9.09 3.39
N VAL A 65 -0.91 -10.28 2.96
CA VAL A 65 -1.87 -11.25 2.44
C VAL A 65 -1.87 -12.46 3.34
N THR A 66 -3.05 -12.81 3.86
CA THR A 66 -3.23 -14.01 4.66
C THR A 66 -4.00 -15.02 3.80
N PRO A 67 -3.41 -16.19 3.51
CA PRO A 67 -4.09 -17.19 2.71
C PRO A 67 -5.35 -17.71 3.38
N VAL A 68 -6.28 -18.20 2.57
CA VAL A 68 -7.57 -18.71 3.04
C VAL A 68 -7.40 -19.94 3.93
N ASP A 69 -6.38 -20.71 3.68
CA ASP A 69 -6.15 -22.00 4.36
C ASP A 69 -5.23 -21.90 5.58
N ASP A 70 -5.16 -20.72 6.18
CA ASP A 70 -4.29 -20.47 7.33
C ASP A 70 -2.81 -20.68 7.04
N GLY A 71 -2.43 -20.54 5.80
CA GLY A 71 -1.03 -20.58 5.43
C GLY A 71 -0.27 -19.37 5.98
N PRO A 72 1.03 -19.33 5.78
CA PRO A 72 1.85 -18.23 6.32
C PRO A 72 1.50 -16.88 5.69
N LEU A 73 1.60 -15.84 6.50
CA LEU A 73 1.40 -14.48 6.05
C LEU A 73 2.48 -14.10 5.05
N VAL A 74 2.09 -13.44 3.98
CA VAL A 74 3.03 -12.92 2.99
C VAL A 74 2.97 -11.40 3.02
N LYS A 75 4.12 -10.78 3.10
CA LYS A 75 4.25 -9.32 3.11
C LYS A 75 4.85 -8.87 1.80
N HIS A 76 4.20 -7.91 1.15
CA HIS A 76 4.70 -7.28 -0.06
C HIS A 76 5.05 -5.83 0.24
N TRP A 77 6.20 -5.40 -0.21
CA TRP A 77 6.67 -4.03 -0.04
C TRP A 77 6.89 -3.42 -1.41
N TYR A 78 6.30 -2.26 -1.64
CA TYR A 78 6.37 -1.57 -2.93
C TYR A 78 7.12 -0.26 -2.79
N TYR A 79 8.02 -0.01 -3.72
CA TYR A 79 8.73 1.25 -3.81
C TYR A 79 7.96 2.19 -4.72
N VAL A 80 7.40 3.23 -4.13
CA VAL A 80 6.56 4.18 -4.86
C VAL A 80 7.42 5.11 -5.70
N THR A 81 6.99 5.31 -6.95
CA THR A 81 7.60 6.31 -7.83
C THR A 81 7.04 7.67 -7.44
N PRO A 82 7.87 8.58 -6.89
CA PRO A 82 7.35 9.83 -6.29
C PRO A 82 6.54 10.68 -7.25
N GLU A 83 6.97 10.81 -8.48
CA GLU A 83 6.30 11.66 -9.46
C GLU A 83 4.92 11.14 -9.85
N SER A 84 4.64 9.90 -9.53
CA SER A 84 3.37 9.26 -9.93
C SER A 84 2.24 9.51 -8.94
N VAL A 85 2.53 10.05 -7.77
CA VAL A 85 1.51 10.23 -6.73
C VAL A 85 0.62 11.40 -7.06
N GLU A 86 -0.68 11.14 -7.25
CA GLU A 86 -1.66 12.16 -7.61
C GLU A 86 -2.94 11.96 -6.81
N TYR A 87 -3.53 13.05 -6.39
CA TYR A 87 -4.81 13.01 -5.71
C TYR A 87 -5.82 13.83 -6.49
N HIS A 88 -6.95 13.18 -6.82
CA HIS A 88 -8.04 13.78 -7.56
C HIS A 88 -9.19 14.01 -6.59
N ASP A 89 -9.27 15.22 -6.04
CA ASP A 89 -10.23 15.51 -4.96
C ASP A 89 -11.68 15.45 -5.41
N GLN A 90 -11.95 15.68 -6.68
CA GLN A 90 -13.32 15.62 -7.20
C GLN A 90 -13.88 14.22 -7.20
N THR A 91 -13.03 13.22 -7.37
CA THR A 91 -13.43 11.83 -7.38
C THR A 91 -13.01 11.09 -6.12
N ASP A 92 -12.35 11.77 -5.19
CA ASP A 92 -11.82 11.18 -3.96
C ASP A 92 -10.89 10.01 -4.26
N GLU A 93 -10.04 10.19 -5.25
CA GLU A 93 -9.18 9.11 -5.74
C GLU A 93 -7.72 9.49 -5.64
N LEU A 94 -6.94 8.63 -4.97
CA LEU A 94 -5.50 8.76 -4.88
C LEU A 94 -4.88 7.68 -5.73
N THR A 95 -3.97 8.05 -6.63
CA THR A 95 -3.29 7.09 -7.49
C THR A 95 -1.79 7.24 -7.39
N PHE A 96 -1.09 6.11 -7.52
CA PHE A 96 0.37 6.13 -7.60
C PHE A 96 0.85 4.84 -8.24
N LYS A 97 2.12 4.85 -8.62
CA LYS A 97 2.76 3.69 -9.25
C LYS A 97 3.98 3.27 -8.45
N ALA A 98 4.30 2.00 -8.56
CA ALA A 98 5.53 1.45 -8.01
C ALA A 98 6.25 0.68 -9.09
N SER A 99 7.56 0.77 -9.11
CA SER A 99 8.38 0.10 -10.12
C SER A 99 8.96 -1.21 -9.64
N SER A 100 8.83 -1.50 -8.35
CA SER A 100 9.36 -2.75 -7.80
C SER A 100 8.54 -3.23 -6.61
N GLU A 101 8.57 -4.55 -6.42
CA GLU A 101 7.89 -5.21 -5.33
C GLU A 101 8.87 -6.18 -4.70
N ILE A 102 8.92 -6.18 -3.36
CA ILE A 102 9.70 -7.16 -2.62
C ILE A 102 8.72 -7.99 -1.81
N GLU A 103 8.81 -9.30 -1.95
CA GLU A 103 7.96 -10.23 -1.24
C GLU A 103 8.70 -10.85 -0.08
N TYR A 104 8.10 -10.80 1.09
CA TYR A 104 8.67 -11.38 2.29
C TYR A 104 7.76 -12.48 2.83
N HIS A 105 8.38 -13.51 3.38
CA HIS A 105 7.67 -14.54 4.12
C HIS A 105 8.14 -14.43 5.57
N PRO A 106 7.46 -13.63 6.39
CA PRO A 106 7.96 -13.33 7.73
C PRO A 106 8.27 -14.53 8.59
N GLU A 107 7.49 -15.61 8.47
CA GLU A 107 7.75 -16.82 9.23
C GLU A 107 9.07 -17.47 8.86
N GLU A 108 9.39 -17.51 7.58
CA GLU A 108 10.66 -18.05 7.12
C GLU A 108 11.80 -17.15 7.55
N TYR A 109 11.54 -15.85 7.51
CA TYR A 109 12.54 -14.85 7.79
C TYR A 109 12.95 -14.85 9.28
N TRP A 110 11.96 -15.04 10.14
CA TRP A 110 12.18 -15.05 11.60
C TRP A 110 12.51 -16.43 12.13
N GLY A 111 12.12 -17.45 11.40
CA GLY A 111 12.18 -18.77 11.85
C GLY A 111 13.54 -19.41 11.89
N ASP A 112 14.35 -18.97 11.75
CA ASP A 112 15.49 -19.48 11.91
C ASP A 112 16.01 -19.92 12.20
#